data_61c18396045aa327781673138c81ba4a
#
_entry.id   61c18396045aa327781673138c81ba4a
#
_cell.length_a   1.000
_cell.length_b   1.000
_cell.length_c   1.000
_cell.angle_alpha   90.00
_cell.angle_beta   90.00
_cell.angle_gamma   90.00
#
_symmetry.space_group_name_H-M   'P 1'
#
loop_
_entity.id
_entity.type
_entity.pdbx_description
1 polymer ?
#
loop_
_entity_poly.entity_id
_entity_poly.type
_entity_poly.pdbx_seq_one_letter_code
_entity_poly.pdbx_strand_id
1 'polypeptide(L)'
;MILSNASPLIYLAKLGKLDILKTLFKEIIIPKEVYEEVILGKKDGFFDALTIEKAVADGWLKVKEIKREKEIERFAPELDEGETALINLAKRLKVDLILIDDASARTIAESFGFNVKGTLYVLLKAYKKRLIDKDELKELINKLVFSGFRISQELYIQLLKELEKI
;
A
#
# COMPACT_ATOMS: atom_id res chain seq x y z
N MET A 1 -10.06 5.17 9.37
CA MET A 1 -8.58 5.36 9.41
C MET A 1 -7.93 4.37 8.47
N ILE A 2 -6.98 4.80 7.66
CA ILE A 2 -6.30 3.98 6.64
C ILE A 2 -4.83 3.86 7.01
N LEU A 3 -4.32 2.64 7.03
CA LEU A 3 -2.90 2.35 7.22
C LEU A 3 -2.30 1.79 5.93
N SER A 4 -0.99 1.93 5.75
CA SER A 4 -0.28 1.36 4.60
C SER A 4 1.09 0.79 4.98
N ASN A 5 1.46 -0.32 4.34
CA ASN A 5 2.83 -0.82 4.27
C ASN A 5 3.62 -0.03 3.21
N ALA A 6 4.92 -0.27 3.12
CA ALA A 6 5.82 0.42 2.18
C ALA A 6 5.48 0.14 0.71
N SER A 7 5.21 -1.12 0.34
CA SER A 7 5.02 -1.52 -1.06
C SER A 7 3.94 -0.75 -1.80
N PRO A 8 2.72 -0.55 -1.28
CA PRO A 8 1.71 0.24 -2.00
C PRO A 8 2.14 1.70 -2.23
N LEU A 9 2.84 2.30 -1.27
CA LEU A 9 3.37 3.65 -1.41
C LEU A 9 4.44 3.73 -2.50
N ILE A 10 5.37 2.79 -2.49
CA ILE A 10 6.48 2.72 -3.44
C ILE A 10 5.97 2.48 -4.86
N TYR A 11 5.07 1.50 -5.06
CA TYR A 11 4.51 1.22 -6.38
C TYR A 11 3.71 2.40 -6.94
N LEU A 12 2.85 3.02 -6.14
CA LEU A 12 2.09 4.19 -6.58
C LEU A 12 3.00 5.39 -6.86
N ALA A 13 4.06 5.60 -6.08
CA ALA A 13 5.05 6.63 -6.34
C ALA A 13 5.80 6.38 -7.66
N LYS A 14 6.23 5.15 -7.93
CA LYS A 14 6.86 4.75 -9.20
C LYS A 14 5.95 4.98 -10.40
N LEU A 15 4.66 4.78 -10.25
CA LEU A 15 3.66 5.04 -11.28
C LEU A 15 3.33 6.54 -11.44
N GLY A 16 3.89 7.42 -10.60
CA GLY A 16 3.53 8.84 -10.56
C GLY A 16 2.10 9.10 -10.08
N LYS A 17 1.53 8.20 -9.29
CA LYS A 17 0.13 8.20 -8.86
C LYS A 17 -0.07 8.18 -7.35
N LEU A 18 0.94 8.56 -6.58
CA LEU A 18 0.84 8.58 -5.12
C LEU A 18 -0.29 9.49 -4.62
N ASP A 19 -0.55 10.61 -5.31
CA ASP A 19 -1.61 11.57 -4.97
C ASP A 19 -3.03 10.98 -5.04
N ILE A 20 -3.22 9.86 -5.73
CA ILE A 20 -4.49 9.13 -5.74
C ILE A 20 -4.88 8.73 -4.31
N LEU A 21 -3.93 8.36 -3.47
CA LEU A 21 -4.18 8.01 -2.07
C LEU A 21 -4.75 9.18 -1.28
N LYS A 22 -4.18 10.37 -1.47
CA LYS A 22 -4.71 11.61 -0.86
C LYS A 22 -6.14 11.89 -1.31
N THR A 23 -6.41 11.76 -2.59
CA THR A 23 -7.74 12.03 -3.15
C THR A 23 -8.78 11.01 -2.68
N LEU A 24 -8.43 9.72 -2.63
CA LEU A 24 -9.36 8.66 -2.22
C LEU A 24 -9.61 8.61 -0.71
N PHE A 25 -8.58 8.85 0.10
CA PHE A 25 -8.59 8.55 1.52
C PHE A 25 -8.36 9.77 2.42
N LYS A 26 -7.95 10.91 1.86
CA LYS A 26 -7.60 12.18 2.53
C LYS A 26 -6.33 12.08 3.40
N GLU A 27 -6.22 11.06 4.22
CA GLU A 27 -5.12 10.85 5.16
C GLU A 27 -4.78 9.37 5.24
N ILE A 28 -3.48 9.07 5.28
CA ILE A 28 -2.94 7.73 5.51
C ILE A 28 -1.93 7.79 6.63
N ILE A 29 -1.92 6.77 7.47
CA ILE A 29 -0.98 6.63 8.58
C ILE A 29 -0.05 5.45 8.29
N ILE A 30 1.23 5.63 8.55
CA ILE A 30 2.24 4.59 8.45
C ILE A 30 3.06 4.52 9.75
N PRO A 31 3.53 3.32 10.12
CA PRO A 31 4.49 3.19 11.21
C PRO A 31 5.83 3.84 10.85
N LYS A 32 6.57 4.24 11.86
CA LYS A 32 7.93 4.77 11.69
C LYS A 32 8.83 3.79 10.93
N GLU A 33 8.73 2.51 11.21
CA GLU A 33 9.51 1.43 10.57
C GLU A 33 9.24 1.36 9.06
N VAL A 34 8.00 1.55 8.63
CA VAL A 34 7.64 1.64 7.20
C VAL A 34 8.26 2.88 6.57
N TYR A 35 8.23 4.02 7.24
CA TYR A 35 8.87 5.23 6.75
C TYR A 35 10.40 5.09 6.64
N GLU A 36 11.04 4.48 7.63
CA GLU A 36 12.48 4.19 7.61
C GLU A 36 12.87 3.27 6.45
N GLU A 37 12.07 2.26 6.15
CA GLU A 37 12.26 1.37 4.99
C GLU A 37 12.25 2.17 3.67
N VAL A 38 11.30 3.09 3.50
CA VAL A 38 11.21 3.96 2.34
C VAL A 38 12.44 4.87 2.24
N ILE A 39 12.90 5.44 3.35
CA ILE A 39 14.09 6.32 3.37
C ILE A 39 15.39 5.55 3.05
N LEU A 40 15.50 4.28 3.44
CA LEU A 40 16.61 3.43 3.01
C LEU A 40 16.65 3.29 1.48
N GLY A 41 15.50 3.13 0.84
CA GLY A 41 15.38 3.12 -0.62
C GLY A 41 15.90 4.42 -1.27
N LYS A 42 15.74 5.58 -0.63
CA LYS A 42 16.29 6.86 -1.10
C LYS A 42 17.81 6.85 -1.23
N LYS A 43 18.50 6.20 -0.29
CA LYS A 43 19.98 6.07 -0.32
C LYS A 43 20.47 5.27 -1.52
N ASP A 44 19.63 4.37 -2.04
CA ASP A 44 19.89 3.58 -3.23
C ASP A 44 19.51 4.31 -4.53
N GLY A 45 19.17 5.61 -4.47
CA GLY A 45 18.86 6.45 -5.62
C GLY A 45 17.44 6.38 -6.14
N PHE A 46 16.49 5.84 -5.40
CA PHE A 46 15.09 5.76 -5.78
C PHE A 46 14.36 7.09 -5.53
N PHE A 47 13.90 7.72 -6.62
CA PHE A 47 13.16 8.99 -6.57
C PHE A 47 11.78 8.88 -5.90
N ASP A 48 11.19 7.69 -5.86
CA ASP A 48 9.92 7.42 -5.17
C ASP A 48 9.97 7.82 -3.70
N ALA A 49 11.11 7.64 -3.02
CA ALA A 49 11.29 8.07 -1.65
C ALA A 49 11.12 9.58 -1.47
N LEU A 50 11.57 10.39 -2.42
CA LEU A 50 11.38 11.85 -2.39
C LEU A 50 9.89 12.24 -2.48
N THR A 51 9.13 11.55 -3.33
CA THR A 51 7.69 11.75 -3.45
C THR A 51 6.94 11.41 -2.17
N ILE A 52 7.36 10.35 -1.50
CA ILE A 52 6.78 9.91 -0.22
C ILE A 52 7.17 10.88 0.90
N GLU A 53 8.42 11.34 0.96
CA GLU A 53 8.85 12.38 1.91
C GLU A 53 8.02 13.67 1.74
N LYS A 54 7.76 14.07 0.49
CA LYS A 54 6.91 15.23 0.21
C LYS A 54 5.49 15.02 0.73
N ALA A 55 4.91 13.84 0.58
CA ALA A 55 3.60 13.51 1.11
C ALA A 55 3.54 13.63 2.64
N VAL A 56 4.61 13.26 3.33
CA VAL A 56 4.74 13.45 4.79
C VAL A 56 4.85 14.94 5.13
N ALA A 57 5.67 15.70 4.42
CA ALA A 57 5.81 17.13 4.62
C ALA A 57 4.51 17.89 4.35
N ASP A 58 3.72 17.48 3.36
CA ASP A 58 2.41 18.01 3.03
C ASP A 58 1.31 17.63 4.07
N GLY A 59 1.61 16.70 4.98
CA GLY A 59 0.79 16.38 6.16
C GLY A 59 -0.34 15.39 5.93
N TRP A 60 -0.54 14.86 4.72
CA TRP A 60 -1.57 13.86 4.47
C TRP A 60 -1.09 12.41 4.67
N LEU A 61 0.21 12.16 4.59
CA LEU A 61 0.85 10.91 4.99
C LEU A 61 1.50 11.11 6.36
N LYS A 62 0.94 10.49 7.39
CA LYS A 62 1.37 10.68 8.78
C LYS A 62 2.18 9.50 9.27
N VAL A 63 3.31 9.79 9.87
CA VAL A 63 4.19 8.80 10.50
C VAL A 63 3.84 8.69 11.98
N LYS A 64 3.57 7.48 12.45
CA LYS A 64 3.34 7.19 13.89
C LYS A 64 4.36 6.20 14.42
N GLU A 65 4.86 6.48 15.61
CA GLU A 65 5.66 5.57 16.40
C GLU A 65 4.82 4.99 17.52
N ILE A 66 4.91 3.66 17.72
CA ILE A 66 4.26 2.97 18.82
C ILE A 66 5.26 2.03 19.48
N LYS A 67 5.02 1.75 20.75
CA LYS A 67 5.77 0.72 21.47
C LYS A 67 5.42 -0.65 20.89
N ARG A 68 6.44 -1.42 20.49
CA ARG A 68 6.29 -2.78 19.96
C ARG A 68 5.72 -3.71 21.03
N GLU A 69 4.78 -4.52 20.65
CA GLU A 69 4.30 -5.66 21.43
C GLU A 69 4.92 -6.94 20.87
N LYS A 70 5.60 -7.67 21.72
CA LYS A 70 6.26 -8.93 21.33
C LYS A 70 5.28 -10.03 20.91
N GLU A 71 4.00 -9.85 21.17
CA GLU A 71 2.95 -10.81 20.82
C GLU A 71 2.90 -11.07 19.30
N ILE A 72 2.93 -10.01 18.49
CA ILE A 72 2.90 -10.14 17.02
C ILE A 72 4.15 -10.84 16.52
N GLU A 73 5.32 -10.49 17.01
CA GLU A 73 6.58 -11.14 16.63
C GLU A 73 6.59 -12.64 16.95
N ARG A 74 5.97 -13.04 18.06
CA ARG A 74 5.84 -14.45 18.45
C ARG A 74 4.82 -15.20 17.63
N PHE A 75 3.70 -14.54 17.28
CA PHE A 75 2.61 -15.14 16.52
C PHE A 75 2.99 -15.31 15.04
N ALA A 76 3.66 -14.33 14.47
CA ALA A 76 4.01 -14.26 13.04
C ALA A 76 5.47 -13.83 12.84
N PRO A 77 6.44 -14.72 13.16
CA PRO A 77 7.86 -14.40 13.05
C PRO A 77 8.35 -14.20 11.61
N GLU A 78 7.56 -14.61 10.62
CA GLU A 78 7.82 -14.40 9.19
C GLU A 78 7.61 -12.98 8.71
N LEU A 79 6.93 -12.13 9.47
CA LEU A 79 6.73 -10.73 9.14
C LEU A 79 8.03 -9.93 9.31
N ASP A 80 8.26 -8.99 8.39
CA ASP A 80 9.34 -8.02 8.55
C ASP A 80 9.01 -6.96 9.62
N GLU A 81 9.95 -6.06 9.88
CA GLU A 81 9.77 -5.01 10.90
C GLU A 81 8.63 -4.05 10.57
N GLY A 82 8.50 -3.65 9.30
CA GLY A 82 7.46 -2.75 8.84
C GLY A 82 6.07 -3.37 8.97
N GLU A 83 5.94 -4.63 8.56
CA GLU A 83 4.69 -5.40 8.64
C GLU A 83 4.28 -5.66 10.10
N THR A 84 5.22 -6.02 10.94
CA THR A 84 5.00 -6.20 12.38
C THR A 84 4.54 -4.90 13.04
N ALA A 85 5.21 -3.79 12.74
CA ALA A 85 4.82 -2.48 13.25
C ALA A 85 3.43 -2.04 12.75
N LEU A 86 3.12 -2.34 11.48
CA LEU A 86 1.82 -2.03 10.87
C LEU A 86 0.66 -2.75 11.59
N ILE A 87 0.80 -4.04 11.85
CA ILE A 87 -0.22 -4.83 12.55
C ILE A 87 -0.35 -4.40 14.01
N ASN A 88 0.77 -4.12 14.70
CA ASN A 88 0.74 -3.55 16.05
C ASN A 88 -0.01 -2.21 16.09
N LEU A 89 0.25 -1.33 15.12
CA LEU A 89 -0.44 -0.06 15.01
C LEU A 89 -1.94 -0.26 14.75
N ALA A 90 -2.28 -1.18 13.84
CA ALA A 90 -3.67 -1.50 13.51
C ALA A 90 -4.47 -2.02 14.72
N LYS A 91 -3.85 -2.83 15.57
CA LYS A 91 -4.49 -3.33 16.80
C LYS A 91 -4.84 -2.21 17.79
N ARG A 92 -4.09 -1.11 17.78
CA ARG A 92 -4.28 0.02 18.71
C ARG A 92 -5.22 1.09 18.20
N LEU A 93 -5.41 1.15 16.89
CA LEU A 93 -6.22 2.17 16.23
C LEU A 93 -7.52 1.54 15.68
N LYS A 94 -8.54 2.38 15.54
CA LYS A 94 -9.74 1.98 14.81
C LYS A 94 -9.48 2.11 13.32
N VAL A 95 -9.18 0.98 12.67
CA VAL A 95 -8.74 0.91 11.28
C VAL A 95 -9.87 0.45 10.38
N ASP A 96 -10.12 1.18 9.30
CA ASP A 96 -11.12 0.83 8.28
C ASP A 96 -10.52 -0.02 7.15
N LEU A 97 -9.25 0.22 6.84
CA LEU A 97 -8.53 -0.44 5.74
C LEU A 97 -7.03 -0.42 5.98
N ILE A 98 -6.38 -1.51 5.64
CA ILE A 98 -4.91 -1.61 5.59
C ILE A 98 -4.48 -1.92 4.16
N LEU A 99 -3.48 -1.20 3.65
CA LEU A 99 -2.91 -1.42 2.34
C LEU A 99 -1.63 -2.27 2.47
N ILE A 100 -1.67 -3.49 1.98
CA ILE A 100 -0.56 -4.45 1.94
C ILE A 100 -0.61 -5.22 0.62
N ASP A 101 0.53 -5.35 -0.06
CA ASP A 101 0.64 -6.13 -1.30
C ASP A 101 1.12 -7.57 -1.07
N ASP A 102 1.99 -7.80 -0.07
CA ASP A 102 2.50 -9.13 0.23
C ASP A 102 1.38 -10.09 0.66
N ALA A 103 1.32 -11.26 0.01
CA ALA A 103 0.24 -12.22 0.22
C ALA A 103 0.27 -12.84 1.63
N SER A 104 1.45 -13.12 2.18
CA SER A 104 1.61 -13.69 3.52
C SER A 104 1.20 -12.69 4.59
N ALA A 105 1.71 -11.46 4.51
CA ALA A 105 1.36 -10.38 5.43
C ALA A 105 -0.13 -10.03 5.37
N ARG A 106 -0.76 -10.08 4.19
CA ARG A 106 -2.21 -9.90 4.03
C ARG A 106 -2.99 -10.97 4.78
N THR A 107 -2.63 -12.23 4.59
CA THR A 107 -3.30 -13.36 5.25
C THR A 107 -3.21 -13.22 6.78
N ILE A 108 -2.06 -12.84 7.30
CA ILE A 108 -1.86 -12.63 8.73
C ILE A 108 -2.72 -11.47 9.24
N ALA A 109 -2.71 -10.32 8.56
CA ALA A 109 -3.53 -9.17 8.94
C ALA A 109 -5.03 -9.49 8.89
N GLU A 110 -5.48 -10.23 7.87
CA GLU A 110 -6.87 -10.70 7.76
C GLU A 110 -7.24 -11.66 8.90
N SER A 111 -6.31 -12.48 9.38
CA SER A 111 -6.55 -13.38 10.53
C SER A 111 -6.81 -12.61 11.84
N PHE A 112 -6.33 -11.37 11.94
CA PHE A 112 -6.67 -10.44 13.03
C PHE A 112 -7.99 -9.69 12.82
N GLY A 113 -8.71 -9.97 11.74
CA GLY A 113 -10.00 -9.37 11.41
C GLY A 113 -9.91 -8.03 10.67
N PHE A 114 -8.73 -7.65 10.17
CA PHE A 114 -8.57 -6.41 9.42
C PHE A 114 -9.02 -6.56 7.96
N ASN A 115 -9.60 -5.49 7.43
CA ASN A 115 -9.87 -5.37 5.99
C ASN A 115 -8.56 -4.98 5.28
N VAL A 116 -8.08 -5.84 4.39
CA VAL A 116 -6.79 -5.66 3.71
C VAL A 116 -6.98 -5.62 2.20
N LYS A 117 -6.36 -4.65 1.56
CA LYS A 117 -6.33 -4.48 0.10
C LYS A 117 -4.92 -4.14 -0.36
N GLY A 118 -4.66 -4.22 -1.66
CA GLY A 118 -3.36 -3.90 -2.23
C GLY A 118 -3.41 -2.75 -3.23
N THR A 119 -2.30 -2.53 -3.92
CA THR A 119 -2.14 -1.47 -4.93
C THR A 119 -3.18 -1.56 -6.05
N LEU A 120 -3.50 -2.77 -6.53
CA LEU A 120 -4.53 -2.96 -7.57
C LEU A 120 -5.90 -2.46 -7.14
N TYR A 121 -6.27 -2.68 -5.89
CA TYR A 121 -7.54 -2.16 -5.36
C TYR A 121 -7.57 -0.62 -5.41
N VAL A 122 -6.45 0.03 -5.09
CA VAL A 122 -6.36 1.49 -5.15
C VAL A 122 -6.58 2.00 -6.57
N LEU A 123 -5.92 1.38 -7.56
CA LEU A 123 -6.08 1.74 -8.97
C LEU A 123 -7.51 1.50 -9.47
N LEU A 124 -8.11 0.37 -9.14
CA LEU A 124 -9.51 0.07 -9.50
C LEU A 124 -10.49 1.03 -8.83
N LYS A 125 -10.25 1.40 -7.58
CA LYS A 125 -11.06 2.37 -6.86
C LYS A 125 -10.94 3.77 -7.49
N ALA A 126 -9.74 4.17 -7.90
CA ALA A 126 -9.51 5.41 -8.62
C ALA A 126 -10.28 5.45 -9.94
N TYR A 127 -10.26 4.37 -10.69
CA TYR A 127 -11.04 4.22 -11.91
C TYR A 127 -12.56 4.33 -11.66
N LYS A 128 -13.09 3.60 -10.67
CA LYS A 128 -14.52 3.68 -10.29
C LYS A 128 -14.95 5.08 -9.85
N LYS A 129 -14.02 5.84 -9.26
CA LYS A 129 -14.22 7.24 -8.87
C LYS A 129 -13.94 8.24 -10.01
N ARG A 130 -13.63 7.75 -11.21
CA ARG A 130 -13.33 8.57 -12.39
C ARG A 130 -12.12 9.51 -12.23
N LEU A 131 -11.17 9.13 -11.38
CA LEU A 131 -9.89 9.84 -11.22
C LEU A 131 -8.91 9.49 -12.33
N ILE A 132 -9.05 8.31 -12.91
CA ILE A 132 -8.33 7.82 -14.09
C ILE A 132 -9.33 7.18 -15.04
N ASP A 133 -9.06 7.23 -16.33
CA ASP A 133 -9.89 6.56 -17.33
C ASP A 133 -9.45 5.09 -17.56
N LYS A 134 -10.18 4.38 -18.43
CA LYS A 134 -9.95 2.97 -18.72
C LYS A 134 -8.58 2.72 -19.36
N ASP A 135 -8.18 3.56 -20.29
CA ASP A 135 -6.91 3.40 -21.00
C ASP A 135 -5.74 3.69 -20.07
N GLU A 136 -5.84 4.70 -19.24
CA GLU A 136 -4.87 4.99 -18.18
C GLU A 136 -4.77 3.86 -17.17
N LEU A 137 -5.88 3.28 -16.73
CA LEU A 137 -5.87 2.12 -15.82
C LEU A 137 -5.11 0.93 -16.44
N LYS A 138 -5.38 0.60 -17.71
CA LYS A 138 -4.66 -0.47 -18.43
C LYS A 138 -3.17 -0.19 -18.50
N GLU A 139 -2.79 1.03 -18.83
CA GLU A 139 -1.38 1.44 -18.89
C GLU A 139 -0.70 1.31 -17.51
N LEU A 140 -1.36 1.75 -16.45
CA LEU A 140 -0.83 1.68 -15.08
C LEU A 140 -0.67 0.22 -14.61
N ILE A 141 -1.63 -0.65 -14.91
CA ILE A 141 -1.52 -2.08 -14.59
C ILE A 141 -0.34 -2.71 -15.32
N ASN A 142 -0.16 -2.42 -16.60
CA ASN A 142 0.97 -2.92 -17.37
C ASN A 142 2.32 -2.43 -16.82
N LYS A 143 2.43 -1.15 -16.50
CA LYS A 143 3.62 -0.57 -15.86
C LYS A 143 3.90 -1.21 -14.49
N LEU A 144 2.86 -1.47 -13.71
CA LEU A 144 2.96 -2.11 -12.41
C LEU A 144 3.55 -3.53 -12.53
N VAL A 145 3.01 -4.34 -13.43
CA VAL A 145 3.53 -5.70 -13.72
C VAL A 145 4.97 -5.63 -14.22
N PHE A 146 5.28 -4.70 -15.12
CA PHE A 146 6.62 -4.51 -15.67
C PHE A 146 7.65 -4.09 -14.61
N SER A 147 7.22 -3.40 -13.56
CA SER A 147 8.09 -3.00 -12.43
C SER A 147 8.30 -4.10 -11.38
N GLY A 148 7.83 -5.32 -11.63
CA GLY A 148 8.03 -6.49 -10.76
C GLY A 148 6.87 -6.79 -9.81
N PHE A 149 5.76 -6.07 -9.90
CA PHE A 149 4.57 -6.40 -9.13
C PHE A 149 4.02 -7.76 -9.57
N ARG A 150 3.82 -8.66 -8.61
CA ARG A 150 3.31 -10.00 -8.88
C ARG A 150 1.80 -10.01 -8.91
N ILE A 151 1.25 -10.41 -10.06
CA ILE A 151 -0.17 -10.63 -10.26
C ILE A 151 -0.35 -12.05 -10.83
N SER A 152 -1.31 -12.82 -10.31
CA SER A 152 -1.61 -14.12 -10.90
C SER A 152 -2.21 -13.95 -12.30
N GLN A 153 -1.98 -14.94 -13.15
CA GLN A 153 -2.52 -14.93 -14.51
C GLN A 153 -4.06 -14.90 -14.48
N GLU A 154 -4.67 -15.62 -13.56
CA GLU A 154 -6.13 -15.65 -13.38
C GLU A 154 -6.68 -14.27 -13.00
N LEU A 155 -6.02 -13.59 -12.05
CA LEU A 155 -6.43 -12.24 -11.63
C LEU A 155 -6.26 -11.23 -12.77
N TYR A 156 -5.17 -11.31 -13.53
CA TYR A 156 -4.93 -10.44 -14.67
C TYR A 156 -6.03 -10.62 -15.76
N ILE A 157 -6.37 -11.86 -16.10
CA ILE A 157 -7.43 -12.17 -17.05
C ILE A 157 -8.79 -11.67 -16.55
N GLN A 158 -9.07 -11.85 -15.26
CA GLN A 158 -10.30 -11.37 -14.65
C GLN A 158 -10.41 -9.84 -14.70
N LEU A 159 -9.33 -9.12 -14.42
CA LEU A 159 -9.26 -7.67 -14.52
C LEU A 159 -9.53 -7.18 -15.96
N LEU A 160 -8.91 -7.82 -16.95
CA LEU A 160 -9.15 -7.48 -18.36
C LEU A 160 -10.62 -7.68 -18.74
N LYS A 161 -11.23 -8.80 -18.33
CA LYS A 161 -12.64 -9.09 -18.59
C LYS A 161 -13.58 -8.06 -17.93
N GLU A 162 -13.28 -7.66 -16.71
CA GLU A 162 -14.06 -6.62 -16.03
C GLU A 162 -13.95 -5.26 -16.72
N LEU A 163 -12.77 -4.91 -17.21
CA LEU A 163 -12.55 -3.69 -17.98
C LEU A 163 -13.26 -3.67 -19.33
N GLU A 164 -13.45 -4.83 -19.95
CA GLU A 164 -14.19 -4.94 -21.21
C GLU A 164 -15.72 -4.81 -21.04
N LYS A 165 -16.25 -5.10 -19.85
CA LYS A 165 -17.68 -5.03 -19.53
C LYS A 165 -18.21 -3.61 -19.31
N ILE A 166 -17.32 -2.65 -19.22
CA ILE A 166 -17.63 -1.23 -18.96
C ILE A 166 -17.41 -0.45 -20.28
#